data_2ede7e8d2e1ac72f79da9dd509c83219
#
_entry.id   2ede7e8d2e1ac72f79da9dd509c83219
#
_cell.length_a   1.000
_cell.length_b   1.000
_cell.length_c   1.000
_cell.angle_alpha   90.00
_cell.angle_beta   90.00
_cell.angle_gamma   90.00
#
_symmetry.space_group_name_H-M   'P 1'
#
loop_
_entity.id
_entity.type
_entity.pdbx_description
1 polymer ?
#
loop_
_entity_poly.entity_id
_entity_poly.type
_entity_poly.pdbx_seq_one_letter_code
_entity_poly.pdbx_strand_id
1 'polypeptide(L)'
;MPLTKLAASDALPPEPGLPSHIGKYRVKAKIGEGATSEVFLAHDTFANADVAIKRVRPGVIPNSRESHFQQRFFAAEAALVGRLHHPGVVQIHDAVADGDAPYLVMEYVSGGTLRRFCRADSLLPLAQIVEGGFKCAMALGY
;
A
#
# COMPACT_ATOMS: atom_id res chain seq x y z
N MET A 1 10.41 -36.76 -21.12
CA MET A 1 10.80 -35.33 -21.20
C MET A 1 10.60 -34.72 -19.83
N PRO A 2 11.66 -34.37 -19.10
CA PRO A 2 11.48 -33.74 -17.80
C PRO A 2 11.13 -32.27 -17.96
N LEU A 3 10.06 -31.85 -17.32
CA LEU A 3 9.66 -30.45 -17.19
C LEU A 3 10.73 -29.71 -16.36
N THR A 4 11.45 -28.84 -17.03
CA THR A 4 12.43 -27.96 -16.43
C THR A 4 11.71 -27.00 -15.48
N LYS A 5 12.00 -27.14 -14.20
CA LYS A 5 11.62 -26.27 -13.10
C LYS A 5 12.24 -24.89 -13.38
N LEU A 6 11.44 -23.91 -13.84
CA LEU A 6 11.88 -22.52 -13.86
C LEU A 6 12.11 -22.07 -12.41
N ALA A 7 13.38 -21.85 -12.11
CA ALA A 7 13.81 -21.29 -10.85
C ALA A 7 13.31 -19.85 -10.74
N ALA A 8 12.51 -19.59 -9.71
CA ALA A 8 12.15 -18.27 -9.26
C ALA A 8 13.42 -17.59 -8.71
N SER A 9 14.04 -16.73 -9.46
CA SER A 9 15.00 -15.73 -8.95
C SER A 9 15.34 -14.71 -10.05
N ASP A 10 14.35 -13.92 -10.49
CA ASP A 10 14.63 -12.63 -11.09
C ASP A 10 14.26 -11.54 -10.07
N ALA A 11 15.10 -11.47 -9.03
CA ALA A 11 15.17 -10.26 -8.22
C ALA A 11 15.88 -9.20 -9.07
N LEU A 12 15.09 -8.29 -9.67
CA LEU A 12 15.66 -7.06 -10.21
C LEU A 12 16.59 -6.44 -9.15
N PRO A 13 17.76 -5.93 -9.54
CA PRO A 13 18.63 -5.23 -8.62
C PRO A 13 17.85 -4.08 -7.96
N PRO A 14 18.01 -3.87 -6.65
CA PRO A 14 17.31 -2.79 -5.94
C PRO A 14 17.66 -1.45 -6.60
N GLU A 15 16.63 -0.67 -6.90
CA GLU A 15 16.83 0.69 -7.39
C GLU A 15 17.67 1.49 -6.39
N PRO A 16 18.64 2.31 -6.84
CA PRO A 16 19.49 3.09 -5.96
C PRO A 16 18.61 4.03 -5.10
N GLY A 17 18.70 3.89 -3.78
CA GLY A 17 17.91 4.65 -2.81
C GLY A 17 16.73 3.90 -2.19
N LEU A 18 16.45 2.66 -2.62
CA LEU A 18 15.42 1.84 -2.01
C LEU A 18 15.94 1.22 -0.70
N PRO A 19 15.21 1.32 0.44
CA PRO A 19 15.59 0.59 1.64
C PRO A 19 15.46 -0.91 1.39
N SER A 20 16.41 -1.71 1.86
CA SER A 20 16.34 -3.17 1.73
C SER A 20 15.22 -3.78 2.58
N HIS A 21 14.95 -3.16 3.74
CA HIS A 21 13.94 -3.59 4.69
C HIS A 21 13.21 -2.39 5.32
N ILE A 22 11.97 -2.60 5.69
CA ILE A 22 11.18 -1.73 6.58
C ILE A 22 10.67 -2.63 7.71
N GLY A 23 11.20 -2.45 8.92
CA GLY A 23 10.99 -3.40 10.00
C GLY A 23 11.42 -4.82 9.59
N LYS A 24 10.55 -5.80 9.78
CA LYS A 24 10.80 -7.21 9.38
C LYS A 24 10.54 -7.50 7.90
N TYR A 25 10.00 -6.54 7.15
CA TYR A 25 9.53 -6.75 5.77
C TYR A 25 10.65 -6.45 4.77
N ARG A 26 10.90 -7.36 3.85
CA ARG A 26 11.88 -7.19 2.77
C ARG A 26 11.25 -6.37 1.64
N VAL A 27 11.80 -5.20 1.35
CA VAL A 27 11.30 -4.33 0.30
C VAL A 27 11.66 -4.90 -1.08
N LYS A 28 10.69 -4.91 -1.98
CA LYS A 28 10.86 -5.36 -3.37
C LYS A 28 10.90 -4.17 -4.34
N ALA A 29 9.99 -3.21 -4.18
CA ALA A 29 9.85 -2.08 -5.09
C ALA A 29 9.13 -0.91 -4.40
N LYS A 30 9.34 0.30 -4.91
CA LYS A 30 8.49 1.46 -4.59
C LYS A 30 7.33 1.48 -5.58
N ILE A 31 6.10 1.44 -5.08
CA ILE A 31 4.88 1.35 -5.91
C ILE A 31 4.02 2.60 -5.85
N GLY A 32 4.34 3.54 -4.97
CA GLY A 32 3.62 4.81 -4.87
C GLY A 32 4.41 5.86 -4.12
N GLU A 33 4.06 7.11 -4.40
CA GLU A 33 4.66 8.28 -3.77
C GLU A 33 3.61 9.38 -3.61
N GLY A 34 3.53 9.93 -2.38
CA GLY A 34 2.73 11.09 -2.05
C GLY A 34 3.59 12.24 -1.55
N ALA A 35 2.98 13.38 -1.20
CA ALA A 35 3.69 14.55 -0.69
C ALA A 35 4.50 14.23 0.59
N THR A 36 3.96 13.40 1.46
CA THR A 36 4.50 13.11 2.80
C THR A 36 4.75 11.64 3.07
N SER A 37 4.38 10.77 2.14
CA SER A 37 4.47 9.32 2.30
C SER A 37 4.92 8.62 1.03
N GLU A 38 5.45 7.43 1.21
CA GLU A 38 5.86 6.51 0.16
C GLU A 38 5.17 5.18 0.39
N VAL A 39 4.87 4.47 -0.70
CA VAL A 39 4.29 3.13 -0.63
C VAL A 39 5.24 2.14 -1.29
N PHE A 40 5.54 1.08 -0.57
CA PHE A 40 6.44 0.02 -1.01
C PHE A 40 5.70 -1.31 -1.13
N LEU A 41 6.02 -2.06 -2.17
CA LEU A 41 5.76 -3.48 -2.21
C LEU A 41 6.86 -4.17 -1.38
N ALA A 42 6.46 -4.98 -0.43
CA ALA A 42 7.38 -5.73 0.41
C ALA A 42 6.90 -7.16 0.62
N HIS A 43 7.78 -8.01 1.11
CA HIS A 43 7.51 -9.41 1.40
C HIS A 43 7.60 -9.67 2.90
N ASP A 44 6.53 -10.20 3.48
CA ASP A 44 6.54 -10.75 4.83
C ASP A 44 7.06 -12.18 4.77
N THR A 45 8.29 -12.39 5.25
CA THR A 45 8.94 -13.71 5.23
C THR A 45 8.30 -14.69 6.21
N PHE A 46 7.62 -14.21 7.24
CA PHE A 46 6.93 -15.05 8.19
C PHE A 46 5.58 -15.55 7.65
N ALA A 47 4.78 -14.64 7.11
CA ALA A 47 3.50 -14.99 6.48
C ALA A 47 3.66 -15.56 5.06
N ASN A 48 4.87 -15.46 4.48
CA ASN A 48 5.18 -15.81 3.09
C ASN A 48 4.21 -15.15 2.10
N ALA A 49 3.96 -13.87 2.29
CA ALA A 49 3.00 -13.10 1.50
C ALA A 49 3.55 -11.71 1.16
N ASP A 50 3.09 -11.18 0.03
CA ASP A 50 3.39 -9.81 -0.36
C ASP A 50 2.41 -8.85 0.32
N VAL A 51 2.96 -7.72 0.79
CA VAL A 51 2.24 -6.67 1.49
C VAL A 51 2.58 -5.30 0.88
N ALA A 52 1.70 -4.33 1.05
CA ALA A 52 2.00 -2.93 0.78
C ALA A 52 2.35 -2.23 2.09
N ILE A 53 3.41 -1.44 2.08
CA ILE A 53 3.85 -0.66 3.25
C ILE A 53 3.79 0.82 2.90
N LYS A 54 2.91 1.56 3.59
CA LYS A 54 2.83 3.01 3.51
C LYS A 54 3.67 3.60 4.63
N ARG A 55 4.77 4.27 4.30
CA ARG A 55 5.72 4.87 5.23
C ARG A 55 5.70 6.39 5.13
N VAL A 56 5.72 7.08 6.25
CA VAL A 56 5.98 8.53 6.30
C VAL A 56 7.43 8.76 5.89
N ARG A 57 7.68 9.77 5.04
CA ARG A 57 9.05 10.11 4.62
C ARG A 57 9.88 10.57 5.81
N PRO A 58 11.08 10.01 5.97
CA PRO A 58 12.02 10.52 6.97
C PRO A 58 12.34 12.00 6.70
N GLY A 59 12.37 12.82 7.75
CA GLY A 59 12.72 14.24 7.66
C GLY A 59 11.60 15.17 7.16
N VAL A 60 10.43 14.65 6.80
CA VAL A 60 9.25 15.44 6.39
C VAL A 60 8.38 15.83 7.58
N ILE A 61 8.70 15.38 8.78
CA ILE A 61 8.01 15.78 10.01
C ILE A 61 8.76 16.96 10.66
N PRO A 62 8.49 18.21 10.27
CA PRO A 62 8.95 19.37 11.05
C PRO A 62 8.03 19.51 12.27
N ASN A 63 8.51 20.17 13.30
CA ASN A 63 7.76 20.56 14.52
C ASN A 63 6.61 21.58 14.25
N SER A 64 5.83 21.37 13.20
CA SER A 64 4.76 22.27 12.76
C SER A 64 3.37 21.68 13.04
N ARG A 65 2.34 22.52 13.00
CA ARG A 65 0.93 22.08 13.09
C ARG A 65 0.58 20.97 12.09
N GLU A 66 1.26 20.92 10.97
CA GLU A 66 1.10 19.93 9.91
C GLU A 66 1.57 18.53 10.34
N SER A 67 2.60 18.45 11.19
CA SER A 67 3.08 17.18 11.75
C SER A 67 2.06 16.56 12.72
N HIS A 68 1.40 17.37 13.53
CA HIS A 68 0.32 16.90 14.41
C HIS A 68 -0.88 16.37 13.64
N PHE A 69 -1.22 17.01 12.52
CA PHE A 69 -2.29 16.56 11.65
C PHE A 69 -1.95 15.21 11.00
N GLN A 70 -0.72 15.05 10.51
CA GLN A 70 -0.25 13.80 9.91
C GLN A 70 -0.17 12.66 10.94
N GLN A 71 0.31 12.94 12.16
CA GLN A 71 0.32 11.96 13.24
C GLN A 71 -1.09 11.51 13.62
N ARG A 72 -2.05 12.44 13.66
CA ARG A 72 -3.47 12.11 13.91
C ARG A 72 -4.07 11.27 12.79
N PHE A 73 -3.76 11.57 11.54
CA PHE A 73 -4.18 10.75 10.38
C PHE A 73 -3.61 9.35 10.45
N PHE A 74 -2.30 9.24 10.72
CA PHE A 74 -1.65 7.95 10.88
C PHE A 74 -2.25 7.16 12.05
N ALA A 75 -2.48 7.81 13.19
CA ALA A 75 -3.11 7.18 14.35
C ALA A 75 -4.54 6.72 14.07
N ALA A 76 -5.31 7.51 13.29
CA ALA A 76 -6.65 7.12 12.87
C ALA A 76 -6.63 5.90 11.92
N GLU A 77 -5.72 5.88 10.93
CA GLU A 77 -5.53 4.71 10.06
C GLU A 77 -5.07 3.49 10.89
N ALA A 78 -4.13 3.67 11.82
CA ALA A 78 -3.64 2.62 12.70
C ALA A 78 -4.74 2.03 13.61
N ALA A 79 -5.70 2.86 14.05
CA ALA A 79 -6.83 2.41 14.85
C ALA A 79 -7.80 1.47 14.09
N LEU A 80 -7.68 1.39 12.77
CA LEU A 80 -8.47 0.50 11.91
C LEU A 80 -7.85 -0.89 11.74
N VAL A 81 -6.64 -1.11 12.27
CA VAL A 81 -5.98 -2.41 12.21
C VAL A 81 -6.91 -3.49 12.78
N GLY A 82 -7.19 -4.51 11.97
CA GLY A 82 -8.03 -5.64 12.36
C GLY A 82 -9.51 -5.33 12.61
N ARG A 83 -9.98 -4.08 12.36
CA ARG A 83 -11.37 -3.68 12.63
C ARG A 83 -12.25 -3.62 11.38
N LEU A 84 -11.66 -3.37 10.23
CA LEU A 84 -12.38 -3.33 8.96
C LEU A 84 -12.13 -4.61 8.16
N HIS A 85 -13.17 -5.38 7.95
CA HIS A 85 -13.15 -6.60 7.16
C HIS A 85 -14.23 -6.56 6.09
N HIS A 86 -13.94 -5.89 4.98
CA HIS A 86 -14.87 -5.79 3.85
C HIS A 86 -14.13 -6.05 2.55
N PRO A 87 -14.68 -6.83 1.59
CA PRO A 87 -13.99 -7.19 0.35
C PRO A 87 -13.66 -5.98 -0.55
N GLY A 88 -14.33 -4.86 -0.36
CA GLY A 88 -14.09 -3.60 -1.09
C GLY A 88 -13.16 -2.63 -0.36
N VAL A 89 -12.59 -3.00 0.80
CA VAL A 89 -11.70 -2.15 1.60
C VAL A 89 -10.38 -2.88 1.80
N VAL A 90 -9.27 -2.20 1.51
CA VAL A 90 -7.92 -2.72 1.75
C VAL A 90 -7.74 -2.99 3.24
N GLN A 91 -7.34 -4.21 3.58
CA GLN A 91 -7.14 -4.61 4.96
C GLN A 91 -5.81 -4.08 5.51
N ILE A 92 -5.85 -3.47 6.69
CA ILE A 92 -4.65 -3.06 7.41
C ILE A 92 -4.25 -4.20 8.36
N HIS A 93 -3.02 -4.70 8.19
CA HIS A 93 -2.50 -5.85 8.95
C HIS A 93 -1.75 -5.40 10.20
N ASP A 94 -1.00 -4.31 10.11
CA ASP A 94 -0.14 -3.83 11.19
C ASP A 94 0.13 -2.33 11.07
N ALA A 95 0.48 -1.69 12.19
CA ALA A 95 0.85 -0.29 12.25
C ALA A 95 1.98 -0.10 13.27
N VAL A 96 3.10 0.48 12.82
CA VAL A 96 4.23 0.82 13.68
C VAL A 96 4.32 2.34 13.75
N ALA A 97 4.01 2.87 14.94
CA ALA A 97 3.99 4.32 15.20
C ALA A 97 5.34 4.84 15.74
N ASP A 98 6.17 3.94 16.27
CA ASP A 98 7.41 4.30 16.92
C ASP A 98 8.55 4.47 15.91
N GLY A 99 9.46 5.44 16.19
CA GLY A 99 10.64 5.70 15.37
C GLY A 99 10.50 6.91 14.45
N ASP A 100 11.56 7.18 13.69
CA ASP A 100 11.69 8.36 12.83
C ASP A 100 10.81 8.30 11.57
N ALA A 101 10.27 7.13 11.25
CA ALA A 101 9.48 6.90 10.05
C ALA A 101 8.35 5.88 10.32
N PRO A 102 7.24 6.31 10.92
CA PRO A 102 6.08 5.44 11.15
C PRO A 102 5.55 4.86 9.84
N TYR A 103 5.05 3.61 9.90
CA TYR A 103 4.54 2.91 8.73
C TYR A 103 3.34 2.03 9.02
N LEU A 104 2.49 1.87 8.01
CA LEU A 104 1.34 0.96 7.98
C LEU A 104 1.63 -0.21 7.06
N VAL A 105 1.26 -1.40 7.47
CA VAL A 105 1.30 -2.61 6.65
C VAL A 105 -0.10 -2.99 6.26
N MET A 106 -0.33 -3.14 4.98
CA MET A 106 -1.66 -3.42 4.44
C MET A 106 -1.60 -4.49 3.35
N GLU A 107 -2.75 -5.01 3.02
CA GLU A 107 -2.96 -5.90 1.90
C GLU A 107 -2.36 -5.29 0.61
N TYR A 108 -1.60 -6.09 -0.13
CA TYR A 108 -1.15 -5.71 -1.46
C TYR A 108 -2.22 -6.04 -2.49
N VAL A 109 -2.75 -5.01 -3.13
CA VAL A 109 -3.69 -5.14 -4.24
C VAL A 109 -2.93 -4.94 -5.55
N SER A 110 -2.83 -6.00 -6.34
CA SER A 110 -2.21 -5.94 -7.66
C SER A 110 -3.08 -5.16 -8.65
N GLY A 111 -2.47 -4.62 -9.70
CA GLY A 111 -3.18 -3.88 -10.74
C GLY A 111 -2.86 -2.39 -10.74
N GLY A 112 -3.85 -1.56 -10.90
CA GLY A 112 -3.66 -0.11 -11.00
C GLY A 112 -4.85 0.67 -10.46
N THR A 113 -4.68 1.98 -10.40
CA THR A 113 -5.74 2.89 -9.95
C THR A 113 -6.71 3.21 -11.08
N LEU A 114 -7.91 3.68 -10.71
CA LEU A 114 -8.91 4.18 -11.67
C LEU A 114 -8.45 5.42 -12.44
N ARG A 115 -7.36 6.07 -12.01
CA ARG A 115 -6.82 7.27 -12.67
C ARG A 115 -6.55 7.06 -14.17
N ARG A 116 -6.13 5.87 -14.58
CA ARG A 116 -5.89 5.53 -15.99
C ARG A 116 -7.16 5.57 -16.85
N PHE A 117 -8.33 5.52 -16.24
CA PHE A 117 -9.64 5.54 -16.90
C PHE A 117 -10.37 6.90 -16.76
N CYS A 118 -9.67 7.94 -16.31
CA CYS A 118 -10.24 9.29 -16.16
C CYS A 118 -10.07 10.17 -17.41
N ARG A 119 -9.58 9.62 -18.52
CA ARG A 119 -9.44 10.34 -19.79
C ARG A 119 -10.58 9.96 -20.71
N ALA A 120 -11.01 10.91 -21.57
CA ALA A 120 -12.10 10.70 -22.51
C ALA A 120 -11.87 9.54 -23.50
N ASP A 121 -10.61 9.26 -23.81
CA ASP A 121 -10.18 8.20 -24.73
C ASP A 121 -9.97 6.82 -24.05
N SER A 122 -10.13 6.74 -22.74
CA SER A 122 -9.85 5.53 -21.96
C SER A 122 -10.89 5.24 -20.87
N LEU A 123 -12.10 5.72 -21.04
CA LEU A 123 -13.18 5.51 -20.09
C LEU A 123 -13.55 4.02 -19.97
N LEU A 124 -13.91 3.61 -18.77
CA LEU A 124 -14.47 2.28 -18.53
C LEU A 124 -15.86 2.17 -19.22
N PRO A 125 -16.24 0.96 -19.64
CA PRO A 125 -17.62 0.69 -20.06
C PRO A 125 -18.61 1.05 -18.96
N LEU A 126 -19.78 1.60 -19.33
CA LEU A 126 -20.79 2.07 -18.39
C LEU A 126 -21.16 1.01 -17.34
N ALA A 127 -21.30 -0.24 -17.74
CA ALA A 127 -21.59 -1.35 -16.82
C ALA A 127 -20.55 -1.49 -15.72
N GLN A 128 -19.26 -1.34 -16.05
CA GLN A 128 -18.17 -1.42 -15.08
C GLN A 128 -18.13 -0.19 -14.16
N ILE A 129 -18.49 1.00 -14.67
CA ILE A 129 -18.60 2.21 -13.86
C ILE A 129 -19.71 2.03 -12.82
N VAL A 130 -20.87 1.56 -13.24
CA VAL A 130 -22.03 1.31 -12.35
C VAL A 130 -21.69 0.26 -11.31
N GLU A 131 -21.10 -0.87 -11.71
CA GLU A 131 -20.69 -1.93 -10.79
C GLU A 131 -19.65 -1.42 -9.78
N GLY A 132 -18.63 -0.69 -10.24
CA GLY A 132 -17.62 -0.10 -9.38
C GLY A 132 -18.21 0.90 -8.38
N GLY A 133 -19.09 1.78 -8.84
CA GLY A 133 -19.81 2.74 -8.00
C GLY A 133 -20.66 2.05 -6.94
N PHE A 134 -21.38 1.00 -7.30
CA PHE A 134 -22.16 0.19 -6.36
C PHE A 134 -21.26 -0.47 -5.29
N LYS A 135 -20.14 -1.10 -5.71
CA LYS A 135 -19.19 -1.70 -4.77
C LYS A 135 -18.58 -0.68 -3.81
N CYS A 136 -18.25 0.52 -4.31
CA CYS A 136 -17.76 1.61 -3.45
C CYS A 136 -18.84 2.07 -2.45
N ALA A 137 -20.07 2.23 -2.89
CA ALA A 137 -21.19 2.62 -2.02
C ALA A 137 -21.42 1.57 -0.90
N MET A 138 -21.36 0.28 -1.25
CA MET A 138 -21.48 -0.80 -0.27
C MET A 138 -20.32 -0.79 0.74
N ALA A 139 -19.10 -0.52 0.30
CA ALA A 139 -17.94 -0.42 1.19
C ALA A 139 -18.01 0.79 2.13
N LEU A 140 -18.56 1.91 1.66
CA LEU A 140 -18.75 3.12 2.48
C LEU A 140 -19.91 3.01 3.47
N GLY A 141 -20.86 2.13 3.22
CA GLY A 141 -21.99 1.86 4.12
C GLY A 141 -21.72 0.82 5.21
N TYR A 142 -20.52 0.22 5.17
CA TYR A 142 -20.05 -0.75 6.14
C TYR A 142 -19.50 -0.06 7.38
#